data_81684fccd5f7f257358c31ece5b4ebe2
#
_entry.id   81684fccd5f7f257358c31ece5b4ebe2
#
_cell.length_a   1.000
_cell.length_b   1.000
_cell.length_c   1.000
_cell.angle_alpha   90.00
_cell.angle_beta   90.00
_cell.angle_gamma   90.00
#
_symmetry.space_group_name_H-M   'P 1'
#
loop_
_entity.id
_entity.type
_entity.pdbx_description
1 polymer ?
#
loop_
_entity_poly.entity_id
_entity_poly.type
_entity_poly.pdbx_seq_one_letter_code
_entity_poly.pdbx_strand_id
1 'polypeptide(L)'
;MSSIRNLSFLLLSLLVIACGSNPQPEQAAGPDSLLIKAQELARRFIITDGHVDLPYMLQEKKVTISEATRDTLLSTSMGEFDHARAVKGGLDAPFMSIYIPVKDQAAPGYGMALADSLINQVEAIVRVLPEKFALAGTPDDIRRNTTEGKISLPMGMENGAPVGKDIARLQYLFDRGIRYITLTHNKDNQICDASNDTTHTWKGLSPFGRKVVAEMNRLGIMVDISHVDDSTFYQVMRLSKAPAIASHSSGRHFA
;
A
#
# COMPACT_ATOMS: atom_id res chain seq x y z
N MET A 1 -54.39 57.69 68.10
CA MET A 1 -54.04 58.45 66.87
C MET A 1 -52.65 58.03 66.50
N SER A 2 -52.52 57.07 65.64
CA SER A 2 -51.23 56.55 65.19
C SER A 2 -51.26 56.30 63.67
N SER A 3 -50.37 56.92 63.00
CA SER A 3 -50.21 56.86 61.55
C SER A 3 -49.33 55.70 61.18
N ILE A 4 -49.84 54.78 60.37
CA ILE A 4 -49.09 53.62 59.80
C ILE A 4 -48.51 54.07 58.48
N ARG A 5 -47.14 54.01 58.37
CA ARG A 5 -46.45 54.25 57.10
C ARG A 5 -46.21 52.90 56.40
N ASN A 6 -46.83 52.76 55.25
CA ASN A 6 -46.57 51.62 54.34
C ASN A 6 -45.18 51.72 53.68
N LEU A 7 -44.40 50.67 53.82
CA LEU A 7 -43.09 50.51 53.17
C LEU A 7 -43.30 49.50 52.04
N SER A 8 -43.34 49.99 50.82
CA SER A 8 -43.46 49.16 49.64
C SER A 8 -42.04 48.61 49.27
N PHE A 9 -41.84 47.31 49.36
CA PHE A 9 -40.69 46.62 48.87
C PHE A 9 -40.85 46.40 47.37
N LEU A 10 -39.98 47.03 46.55
CA LEU A 10 -39.86 46.81 45.14
C LEU A 10 -38.89 45.61 44.91
N LEU A 11 -39.42 44.43 44.49
CA LEU A 11 -38.66 43.28 44.16
C LEU A 11 -38.19 43.44 42.71
N LEU A 12 -36.88 43.70 42.50
CA LEU A 12 -36.27 43.78 41.21
C LEU A 12 -35.83 42.36 40.77
N SER A 13 -36.62 41.72 39.92
CA SER A 13 -36.28 40.40 39.36
C SER A 13 -35.27 40.57 38.24
N LEU A 14 -33.98 40.20 38.49
CA LEU A 14 -32.96 40.04 37.42
C LEU A 14 -33.25 38.77 36.64
N LEU A 15 -33.73 38.91 35.41
CA LEU A 15 -33.74 37.84 34.41
C LEU A 15 -32.31 37.69 33.88
N VAL A 16 -31.58 36.65 34.30
CA VAL A 16 -30.36 36.23 33.67
C VAL A 16 -30.73 35.40 32.43
N ILE A 17 -30.62 36.01 31.25
CA ILE A 17 -30.71 35.29 29.97
C ILE A 17 -29.40 34.59 29.79
N ALA A 18 -29.28 33.33 30.16
CA ALA A 18 -28.19 32.46 29.80
C ALA A 18 -28.36 32.10 28.32
N CYS A 19 -27.63 32.77 27.43
CA CYS A 19 -27.42 32.27 26.06
C CYS A 19 -26.57 31.01 26.13
N GLY A 20 -27.18 29.88 26.42
CA GLY A 20 -26.61 28.56 26.17
C GLY A 20 -26.68 28.30 24.67
N SER A 21 -25.55 28.49 23.95
CA SER A 21 -25.39 27.92 22.64
C SER A 21 -25.33 26.39 22.82
N ASN A 22 -26.49 25.73 22.70
CA ASN A 22 -26.49 24.29 22.46
C ASN A 22 -25.69 24.04 21.18
N PRO A 23 -24.60 23.26 21.23
CA PRO A 23 -24.01 22.79 19.97
C PRO A 23 -25.09 21.98 19.26
N GLN A 24 -25.53 22.49 18.11
CA GLN A 24 -26.40 21.67 17.25
C GLN A 24 -25.63 20.38 16.95
N PRO A 25 -26.26 19.21 17.11
CA PRO A 25 -25.64 17.97 16.68
C PRO A 25 -25.26 18.13 15.20
N GLU A 26 -23.99 17.96 14.89
CA GLU A 26 -23.49 17.96 13.52
C GLU A 26 -24.36 16.95 12.74
N GLN A 27 -25.16 17.45 11.83
CA GLN A 27 -26.10 16.64 11.07
C GLN A 27 -25.26 15.65 10.27
N ALA A 28 -25.36 14.35 10.57
CA ALA A 28 -24.63 13.31 9.83
C ALA A 28 -24.85 13.52 8.33
N ALA A 29 -23.76 13.77 7.60
CA ALA A 29 -23.82 14.03 6.18
C ALA A 29 -24.52 12.83 5.48
N GLY A 30 -25.54 13.12 4.64
CA GLY A 30 -26.26 12.08 3.92
C GLY A 30 -25.32 11.28 2.98
N PRO A 31 -25.68 10.06 2.55
CA PRO A 31 -24.84 9.20 1.71
C PRO A 31 -24.23 9.92 0.50
N ASP A 32 -25.00 10.77 -0.19
CA ASP A 32 -24.54 11.52 -1.35
C ASP A 32 -23.47 12.57 -1.02
N SER A 33 -23.58 13.22 0.14
CA SER A 33 -22.60 14.22 0.59
C SER A 33 -21.25 13.58 0.99
N LEU A 34 -21.27 12.37 1.55
CA LEU A 34 -20.06 11.60 1.86
C LEU A 34 -19.36 11.13 0.60
N LEU A 35 -20.12 10.68 -0.41
CA LEU A 35 -19.56 10.28 -1.70
C LEU A 35 -18.89 11.48 -2.42
N ILE A 36 -19.56 12.63 -2.46
CA ILE A 36 -18.99 13.86 -3.02
C ILE A 36 -17.69 14.21 -2.30
N LYS A 37 -17.70 14.17 -0.96
CA LYS A 37 -16.49 14.47 -0.17
C LYS A 37 -15.36 13.48 -0.42
N ALA A 38 -15.66 12.20 -0.54
CA ALA A 38 -14.67 11.17 -0.86
C ALA A 38 -14.05 11.41 -2.24
N GLN A 39 -14.87 11.75 -3.26
CA GLN A 39 -14.40 12.08 -4.60
C GLN A 39 -13.54 13.35 -4.64
N GLU A 40 -13.89 14.39 -3.87
CA GLU A 40 -13.06 15.59 -3.73
C GLU A 40 -11.69 15.26 -3.13
N LEU A 41 -11.66 14.47 -2.06
CA LEU A 41 -10.42 14.07 -1.40
C LEU A 41 -9.54 13.22 -2.33
N ALA A 42 -10.14 12.26 -3.04
CA ALA A 42 -9.42 11.42 -4.00
C ALA A 42 -8.82 12.22 -5.18
N ARG A 43 -9.42 13.33 -5.57
CA ARG A 43 -8.86 14.23 -6.60
C ARG A 43 -7.86 15.23 -6.04
N ARG A 44 -7.91 15.51 -4.74
CA ARG A 44 -7.04 16.49 -4.08
C ARG A 44 -5.70 15.91 -3.67
N PHE A 45 -5.69 14.66 -3.29
CA PHE A 45 -4.53 13.96 -2.78
C PHE A 45 -4.11 12.84 -3.73
N ILE A 46 -2.81 12.57 -3.82
CA ILE A 46 -2.29 11.41 -4.51
C ILE A 46 -2.66 10.17 -3.69
N ILE A 47 -3.41 9.25 -4.29
CA ILE A 47 -3.82 8.00 -3.66
C ILE A 47 -2.90 6.88 -4.15
N THR A 48 -2.29 6.18 -3.19
CA THR A 48 -1.45 5.02 -3.46
C THR A 48 -2.09 3.76 -2.88
N ASP A 49 -1.96 2.65 -3.60
CA ASP A 49 -2.27 1.31 -3.09
C ASP A 49 -0.96 0.55 -2.92
N GLY A 50 -0.77 -0.07 -1.75
CA GLY A 50 0.47 -0.79 -1.42
C GLY A 50 0.67 -2.08 -2.19
N HIS A 51 -0.39 -2.67 -2.83
CA HIS A 51 -0.28 -4.00 -3.43
C HIS A 51 -1.39 -4.32 -4.43
N VAL A 52 -1.00 -4.54 -5.68
CA VAL A 52 -1.92 -4.94 -6.76
C VAL A 52 -1.31 -6.08 -7.58
N ASP A 53 -1.97 -7.24 -7.60
CA ASP A 53 -1.49 -8.47 -8.26
C ASP A 53 -1.73 -8.52 -9.77
N LEU A 54 -1.84 -7.38 -10.43
CA LEU A 54 -2.07 -7.33 -11.87
C LEU A 54 -1.05 -8.15 -12.68
N PRO A 55 0.29 -8.05 -12.45
CA PRO A 55 1.26 -8.77 -13.29
C PRO A 55 1.09 -10.28 -13.19
N TYR A 56 0.92 -10.79 -11.96
CA TYR A 56 0.74 -12.23 -11.76
C TYR A 56 -0.61 -12.73 -12.30
N MET A 57 -1.67 -11.97 -12.14
CA MET A 57 -2.99 -12.29 -12.71
C MET A 57 -2.92 -12.39 -14.24
N LEU A 58 -2.24 -11.46 -14.90
CA LEU A 58 -2.03 -11.51 -16.36
C LEU A 58 -1.23 -12.76 -16.76
N GLN A 59 -0.20 -13.11 -15.98
CA GLN A 59 0.61 -14.33 -16.18
C GLN A 59 -0.27 -15.59 -16.08
N GLU A 60 -1.07 -15.73 -15.02
CA GLU A 60 -1.96 -16.88 -14.80
C GLU A 60 -3.03 -16.99 -15.90
N LYS A 61 -3.55 -15.86 -16.36
CA LYS A 61 -4.53 -15.79 -17.47
C LYS A 61 -3.89 -15.90 -18.85
N LYS A 62 -2.56 -16.02 -18.93
CA LYS A 62 -1.78 -16.09 -20.19
C LYS A 62 -2.04 -14.90 -21.12
N VAL A 63 -2.25 -13.72 -20.55
CA VAL A 63 -2.44 -12.48 -21.31
C VAL A 63 -1.06 -11.92 -21.66
N THR A 64 -0.75 -11.86 -22.93
CA THR A 64 0.45 -11.17 -23.45
C THR A 64 0.14 -9.70 -23.67
N ILE A 65 0.94 -8.81 -23.11
CA ILE A 65 0.77 -7.36 -23.28
C ILE A 65 1.29 -6.94 -24.66
N SER A 66 0.38 -6.41 -25.48
CA SER A 66 0.64 -5.94 -26.85
C SER A 66 -0.42 -4.92 -27.27
N GLU A 67 -0.24 -4.29 -28.42
CA GLU A 67 -1.27 -3.43 -29.02
C GLU A 67 -2.63 -4.14 -29.21
N ALA A 68 -2.60 -5.44 -29.50
CA ALA A 68 -3.83 -6.22 -29.67
C ALA A 68 -4.59 -6.50 -28.38
N THR A 69 -3.93 -6.40 -27.22
CA THR A 69 -4.50 -6.67 -25.88
C THR A 69 -4.63 -5.41 -25.02
N ARG A 70 -4.30 -4.24 -25.56
CA ARG A 70 -4.29 -2.97 -24.80
C ARG A 70 -5.63 -2.64 -24.14
N ASP A 71 -6.74 -2.95 -24.80
CA ASP A 71 -8.08 -2.66 -24.28
C ASP A 71 -8.39 -3.42 -22.98
N THR A 72 -7.78 -4.58 -22.78
CA THR A 72 -7.86 -5.34 -21.53
C THR A 72 -7.29 -4.56 -20.34
N LEU A 73 -6.31 -3.69 -20.56
CA LEU A 73 -5.72 -2.84 -19.52
C LEU A 73 -6.54 -1.58 -19.27
N LEU A 74 -7.31 -1.15 -20.26
CA LEU A 74 -8.15 0.04 -20.18
C LEU A 74 -9.45 -0.23 -19.43
N SER A 75 -10.10 -1.38 -19.71
CA SER A 75 -11.32 -1.81 -19.03
C SER A 75 -11.49 -3.32 -19.15
N THR A 76 -11.65 -4.00 -18.02
CA THR A 76 -11.78 -5.46 -17.99
C THR A 76 -12.64 -5.94 -16.83
N SER A 77 -13.24 -7.14 -17.02
CA SER A 77 -13.85 -7.91 -15.92
C SER A 77 -12.85 -8.88 -15.26
N MET A 78 -11.60 -8.94 -15.74
CA MET A 78 -10.57 -9.78 -15.15
C MET A 78 -9.89 -9.05 -13.98
N GLY A 79 -9.92 -9.66 -12.79
CA GLY A 79 -9.29 -9.12 -11.60
C GLY A 79 -9.90 -7.80 -11.13
N GLU A 80 -9.20 -7.14 -10.22
CA GLU A 80 -9.72 -5.98 -9.49
C GLU A 80 -9.16 -4.63 -9.99
N PHE A 81 -8.23 -4.63 -10.92
CA PHE A 81 -7.58 -3.44 -11.45
C PHE A 81 -7.70 -3.32 -12.96
N ASP A 82 -8.11 -2.12 -13.41
CA ASP A 82 -7.94 -1.59 -14.75
C ASP A 82 -7.89 -0.06 -14.72
N HIS A 83 -7.50 0.56 -15.84
CA HIS A 83 -7.36 2.01 -15.93
C HIS A 83 -8.69 2.75 -15.64
N ALA A 84 -9.82 2.27 -16.19
CA ALA A 84 -11.11 2.96 -16.04
C ALA A 84 -11.57 2.99 -14.58
N ARG A 85 -11.44 1.87 -13.86
CA ARG A 85 -11.77 1.80 -12.42
C ARG A 85 -10.82 2.61 -11.59
N ALA A 86 -9.51 2.56 -11.86
CA ALA A 86 -8.50 3.35 -11.17
C ALA A 86 -8.77 4.85 -11.29
N VAL A 87 -9.00 5.36 -12.50
CA VAL A 87 -9.35 6.78 -12.74
C VAL A 87 -10.65 7.17 -12.04
N LYS A 88 -11.68 6.31 -12.12
CA LYS A 88 -12.96 6.56 -11.44
C LYS A 88 -12.80 6.66 -9.92
N GLY A 89 -11.94 5.82 -9.33
CA GLY A 89 -11.64 5.80 -7.91
C GLY A 89 -10.64 6.86 -7.44
N GLY A 90 -9.93 7.52 -8.39
CA GLY A 90 -8.86 8.47 -8.06
C GLY A 90 -7.57 7.79 -7.57
N LEU A 91 -7.28 6.57 -8.06
CA LEU A 91 -6.07 5.83 -7.72
C LEU A 91 -4.93 6.25 -8.65
N ASP A 92 -3.86 6.83 -8.08
CA ASP A 92 -2.75 7.42 -8.83
C ASP A 92 -1.51 6.54 -8.91
N ALA A 93 -1.26 5.71 -7.89
CA ALA A 93 -0.02 4.95 -7.79
C ALA A 93 -0.23 3.57 -7.11
N PRO A 94 -0.83 2.59 -7.81
CA PRO A 94 -0.86 1.20 -7.35
C PRO A 94 0.53 0.56 -7.48
N PHE A 95 1.05 0.01 -6.39
CA PHE A 95 2.25 -0.82 -6.45
C PHE A 95 1.96 -2.14 -7.15
N MET A 96 2.60 -2.38 -8.29
CA MET A 96 2.51 -3.63 -9.02
C MET A 96 3.27 -4.72 -8.28
N SER A 97 2.56 -5.75 -7.82
CA SER A 97 3.14 -6.88 -7.12
C SER A 97 3.91 -7.79 -8.10
N ILE A 98 5.18 -7.96 -7.84
CA ILE A 98 6.04 -8.97 -8.49
C ILE A 98 6.01 -10.20 -7.59
N TYR A 99 4.92 -10.96 -7.69
CA TYR A 99 4.62 -12.08 -6.78
C TYR A 99 5.35 -13.36 -7.18
N ILE A 100 6.03 -13.98 -6.20
CA ILE A 100 6.76 -15.24 -6.38
C ILE A 100 6.10 -16.34 -5.52
N PRO A 101 5.35 -17.26 -6.14
CA PRO A 101 4.72 -18.37 -5.43
C PRO A 101 5.73 -19.30 -4.75
N VAL A 102 5.28 -20.03 -3.75
CA VAL A 102 6.10 -20.99 -3.01
C VAL A 102 6.72 -22.08 -3.92
N LYS A 103 6.00 -22.51 -4.95
CA LYS A 103 6.53 -23.47 -5.94
C LYS A 103 7.77 -22.96 -6.66
N ASP A 104 7.80 -21.67 -6.96
CA ASP A 104 8.92 -21.02 -7.66
C ASP A 104 10.05 -20.64 -6.69
N GLN A 105 9.74 -20.36 -5.43
CA GLN A 105 10.71 -20.19 -4.34
C GLN A 105 11.59 -21.43 -4.19
N ALA A 106 11.02 -22.63 -4.33
CA ALA A 106 11.73 -23.90 -4.21
C ALA A 106 12.49 -24.31 -5.49
N ALA A 107 12.20 -23.64 -6.62
CA ALA A 107 12.81 -23.94 -7.91
C ALA A 107 14.26 -23.43 -8.00
N PRO A 108 15.10 -23.99 -8.90
CA PRO A 108 16.41 -23.43 -9.20
C PRO A 108 16.33 -21.93 -9.56
N GLY A 109 17.19 -21.11 -8.95
CA GLY A 109 17.17 -19.65 -9.15
C GLY A 109 16.19 -18.89 -8.25
N TYR A 110 15.40 -19.62 -7.43
CA TYR A 110 14.50 -19.03 -6.41
C TYR A 110 13.41 -18.12 -6.99
N GLY A 111 12.96 -18.40 -8.21
CA GLY A 111 11.91 -17.61 -8.87
C GLY A 111 12.41 -16.34 -9.58
N MET A 112 13.71 -16.12 -9.74
CA MET A 112 14.26 -14.92 -10.40
C MET A 112 13.76 -14.77 -11.85
N ALA A 113 13.69 -15.86 -12.62
CA ALA A 113 13.17 -15.81 -13.99
C ALA A 113 11.71 -15.38 -14.07
N LEU A 114 10.90 -15.78 -13.09
CA LEU A 114 9.51 -15.31 -12.97
C LEU A 114 9.48 -13.82 -12.59
N ALA A 115 10.32 -13.41 -11.63
CA ALA A 115 10.43 -11.99 -11.25
C ALA A 115 10.72 -11.11 -12.47
N ASP A 116 11.72 -11.48 -13.28
CA ASP A 116 12.06 -10.77 -14.52
C ASP A 116 10.89 -10.75 -15.52
N SER A 117 10.18 -11.86 -15.66
CA SER A 117 9.00 -11.94 -16.54
C SER A 117 7.91 -10.97 -16.11
N LEU A 118 7.60 -10.91 -14.80
CA LEU A 118 6.57 -10.01 -14.26
C LEU A 118 6.98 -8.53 -14.36
N ILE A 119 8.25 -8.21 -14.09
CA ILE A 119 8.79 -6.86 -14.29
C ILE A 119 8.67 -6.46 -15.78
N ASN A 120 9.05 -7.33 -16.70
CA ASN A 120 8.92 -7.08 -18.15
C ASN A 120 7.46 -6.84 -18.56
N GLN A 121 6.47 -7.48 -17.91
CA GLN A 121 5.05 -7.22 -18.16
C GLN A 121 4.67 -5.80 -17.72
N VAL A 122 5.11 -5.33 -16.54
CA VAL A 122 4.83 -3.95 -16.09
C VAL A 122 5.46 -2.94 -17.06
N GLU A 123 6.69 -3.17 -17.49
CA GLU A 123 7.37 -2.34 -18.50
C GLU A 123 6.61 -2.36 -19.85
N ALA A 124 6.06 -3.51 -20.24
CA ALA A 124 5.26 -3.64 -21.46
C ALA A 124 3.93 -2.86 -21.38
N ILE A 125 3.27 -2.83 -20.21
CA ILE A 125 2.06 -2.00 -19.99
C ILE A 125 2.36 -0.54 -20.31
N VAL A 126 3.43 0.00 -19.74
CA VAL A 126 3.84 1.39 -19.97
C VAL A 126 4.21 1.64 -21.44
N ARG A 127 4.85 0.68 -22.10
CA ARG A 127 5.24 0.79 -23.51
C ARG A 127 4.04 0.82 -24.45
N VAL A 128 3.00 0.04 -24.14
CA VAL A 128 1.79 -0.09 -24.98
C VAL A 128 0.80 1.07 -24.72
N LEU A 129 0.79 1.63 -23.51
CA LEU A 129 -0.12 2.71 -23.07
C LEU A 129 0.64 3.86 -22.40
N PRO A 130 1.64 4.48 -23.07
CA PRO A 130 2.48 5.50 -22.44
C PRO A 130 1.73 6.80 -22.10
N GLU A 131 0.55 7.01 -22.70
CA GLU A 131 -0.33 8.13 -22.40
C GLU A 131 -1.20 7.91 -21.15
N LYS A 132 -1.27 6.66 -20.64
CA LYS A 132 -2.09 6.26 -19.49
C LYS A 132 -1.28 5.89 -18.28
N PHE A 133 -0.13 5.25 -18.50
CA PHE A 133 0.70 4.71 -17.43
C PHE A 133 2.16 5.18 -17.55
N ALA A 134 2.84 5.27 -16.42
CA ALA A 134 4.27 5.54 -16.37
C ALA A 134 4.92 4.74 -15.23
N LEU A 135 6.17 4.32 -15.39
CA LEU A 135 6.94 3.76 -14.28
C LEU A 135 7.22 4.84 -13.24
N ALA A 136 7.35 4.44 -11.99
CA ALA A 136 7.74 5.32 -10.90
C ALA A 136 8.73 4.61 -9.97
N GLY A 137 9.91 5.18 -9.82
CA GLY A 137 10.94 4.70 -8.89
C GLY A 137 11.11 5.60 -7.67
N THR A 138 10.48 6.78 -7.67
CA THR A 138 10.57 7.78 -6.61
C THR A 138 9.22 8.47 -6.38
N PRO A 139 8.99 9.07 -5.19
CA PRO A 139 7.80 9.91 -4.97
C PRO A 139 7.67 11.08 -5.95
N ASP A 140 8.80 11.62 -6.44
CA ASP A 140 8.77 12.72 -7.42
C ASP A 140 8.33 12.25 -8.80
N ASP A 141 8.63 10.99 -9.17
CA ASP A 141 8.07 10.39 -10.38
C ASP A 141 6.54 10.31 -10.29
N ILE A 142 6.01 9.88 -9.15
CA ILE A 142 4.56 9.79 -8.92
C ILE A 142 3.93 11.19 -9.05
N ARG A 143 4.49 12.21 -8.41
CA ARG A 143 4.00 13.59 -8.50
C ARG A 143 3.98 14.10 -9.94
N ARG A 144 5.07 13.89 -10.68
CA ARG A 144 5.18 14.27 -12.09
C ARG A 144 4.12 13.54 -12.93
N ASN A 145 4.04 12.23 -12.82
CA ASN A 145 3.10 11.41 -13.58
C ASN A 145 1.64 11.82 -13.31
N THR A 146 1.28 12.07 -12.04
CA THR A 146 -0.06 12.57 -11.67
C THR A 146 -0.34 13.93 -12.33
N THR A 147 0.64 14.84 -12.37
CA THR A 147 0.50 16.15 -13.07
C THR A 147 0.29 15.95 -14.58
N GLU A 148 0.88 14.91 -15.17
CA GLU A 148 0.70 14.53 -16.57
C GLU A 148 -0.60 13.73 -16.83
N GLY A 149 -1.41 13.47 -15.80
CA GLY A 149 -2.66 12.70 -15.90
C GLY A 149 -2.44 11.20 -16.12
N LYS A 150 -1.28 10.67 -15.69
CA LYS A 150 -0.92 9.26 -15.82
C LYS A 150 -0.98 8.56 -14.47
N ILE A 151 -1.38 7.28 -14.49
CA ILE A 151 -1.25 6.40 -13.32
C ILE A 151 0.20 5.90 -13.26
N SER A 152 0.81 6.06 -12.10
CA SER A 152 2.15 5.55 -11.83
C SER A 152 2.11 4.06 -11.50
N LEU A 153 3.08 3.30 -12.00
CA LEU A 153 3.24 1.87 -11.71
C LEU A 153 4.58 1.64 -10.97
N PRO A 154 4.69 1.99 -9.68
CA PRO A 154 5.79 1.53 -8.86
C PRO A 154 5.72 0.01 -8.68
N MET A 155 6.87 -0.65 -8.45
CA MET A 155 6.93 -2.11 -8.30
C MET A 155 7.41 -2.51 -6.92
N GLY A 156 6.72 -3.49 -6.32
CA GLY A 156 7.12 -4.18 -5.11
C GLY A 156 7.25 -5.67 -5.36
N MET A 157 8.25 -6.33 -4.76
CA MET A 157 8.40 -7.77 -4.87
C MET A 157 7.72 -8.45 -3.68
N GLU A 158 6.75 -9.30 -3.94
CA GLU A 158 6.16 -10.14 -2.91
C GLU A 158 6.84 -11.51 -2.88
N ASN A 159 7.44 -11.82 -1.73
CA ASN A 159 8.35 -12.91 -1.46
C ASN A 159 9.80 -12.60 -1.93
N GLY A 160 10.67 -12.33 -0.98
CA GLY A 160 12.10 -12.07 -1.20
C GLY A 160 12.93 -13.28 -1.67
N ALA A 161 12.29 -14.40 -1.98
CA ALA A 161 12.98 -15.62 -2.43
C ALA A 161 13.97 -15.38 -3.59
N PRO A 162 13.67 -14.54 -4.62
CA PRO A 162 14.61 -14.26 -5.72
C PRO A 162 15.98 -13.70 -5.30
N VAL A 163 16.09 -13.11 -4.12
CA VAL A 163 17.39 -12.71 -3.56
C VAL A 163 18.32 -13.94 -3.42
N GLY A 164 17.74 -15.13 -3.22
CA GLY A 164 18.50 -16.38 -3.13
C GLY A 164 19.49 -16.34 -1.96
N LYS A 165 20.74 -16.67 -2.25
CA LYS A 165 21.86 -16.60 -1.29
C LYS A 165 22.91 -15.55 -1.68
N ASP A 166 22.55 -14.68 -2.63
CA ASP A 166 23.44 -13.67 -3.19
C ASP A 166 22.88 -12.27 -2.93
N ILE A 167 23.53 -11.56 -2.02
CA ILE A 167 23.11 -10.21 -1.61
C ILE A 167 23.16 -9.19 -2.78
N ALA A 168 24.02 -9.43 -3.80
CA ALA A 168 24.13 -8.53 -4.95
C ALA A 168 22.85 -8.50 -5.80
N ARG A 169 21.98 -9.51 -5.68
CA ARG A 169 20.69 -9.52 -6.37
C ARG A 169 19.75 -8.41 -5.89
N LEU A 170 19.94 -7.88 -4.68
CA LEU A 170 19.17 -6.71 -4.22
C LEU A 170 19.45 -5.47 -5.06
N GLN A 171 20.73 -5.23 -5.41
CA GLN A 171 21.09 -4.14 -6.32
C GLN A 171 20.45 -4.35 -7.69
N TYR A 172 20.53 -5.55 -8.25
CA TYR A 172 19.89 -5.88 -9.52
C TYR A 172 18.38 -5.60 -9.49
N LEU A 173 17.66 -6.06 -8.45
CA LEU A 173 16.24 -5.84 -8.31
C LEU A 173 15.90 -4.35 -8.15
N PHE A 174 16.69 -3.60 -7.40
CA PHE A 174 16.55 -2.15 -7.28
C PHE A 174 16.70 -1.46 -8.66
N ASP A 175 17.72 -1.84 -9.43
CA ASP A 175 17.97 -1.29 -10.77
C ASP A 175 16.85 -1.65 -11.76
N ARG A 176 16.17 -2.80 -11.55
CA ARG A 176 14.96 -3.21 -12.27
C ARG A 176 13.68 -2.51 -11.80
N GLY A 177 13.76 -1.59 -10.84
CA GLY A 177 12.65 -0.77 -10.40
C GLY A 177 11.89 -1.26 -9.15
N ILE A 178 12.36 -2.31 -8.47
CA ILE A 178 11.76 -2.77 -7.20
C ILE A 178 12.02 -1.75 -6.11
N ARG A 179 10.97 -1.35 -5.39
CA ARG A 179 11.04 -0.34 -4.32
C ARG A 179 10.61 -0.82 -2.95
N TYR A 180 9.94 -1.97 -2.86
CA TYR A 180 9.83 -2.73 -1.61
C TYR A 180 10.05 -4.22 -1.87
N ILE A 181 10.39 -4.95 -0.82
CA ILE A 181 10.42 -6.42 -0.84
C ILE A 181 9.72 -6.92 0.43
N THR A 182 8.64 -7.69 0.24
CA THR A 182 8.03 -8.52 1.28
C THR A 182 8.98 -9.69 1.55
N LEU A 183 9.49 -9.80 2.78
CA LEU A 183 10.61 -10.69 3.08
C LEU A 183 10.34 -12.17 2.78
N THR A 184 9.11 -12.61 2.99
CA THR A 184 8.62 -13.95 2.66
C THR A 184 7.14 -13.90 2.27
N HIS A 185 6.56 -15.05 1.87
CA HIS A 185 5.11 -15.17 1.65
C HIS A 185 4.54 -16.27 2.58
N ASN A 186 4.04 -17.39 2.06
CA ASN A 186 3.36 -18.41 2.85
C ASN A 186 4.29 -19.49 3.45
N LYS A 187 5.58 -19.47 3.16
CA LYS A 187 6.57 -20.42 3.64
C LYS A 187 7.86 -19.72 4.04
N ASP A 188 8.52 -20.25 5.05
CA ASP A 188 9.87 -19.84 5.40
C ASP A 188 10.77 -19.90 4.18
N ASN A 189 11.63 -18.89 4.06
CA ASN A 189 12.63 -18.85 2.99
C ASN A 189 14.04 -18.61 3.60
N GLN A 190 15.03 -18.33 2.77
CA GLN A 190 16.38 -18.07 3.24
C GLN A 190 16.54 -16.75 4.01
N ILE A 191 15.51 -15.87 4.01
CA ILE A 191 15.53 -14.57 4.68
C ILE A 191 14.91 -14.67 6.08
N CYS A 192 13.71 -15.23 6.18
CA CYS A 192 12.97 -15.25 7.44
C CYS A 192 11.85 -16.29 7.48
N ASP A 193 11.22 -16.38 8.62
CA ASP A 193 10.04 -17.20 8.88
C ASP A 193 8.75 -16.48 8.45
N ALA A 194 7.80 -17.25 7.92
CA ALA A 194 6.48 -16.81 7.47
C ALA A 194 5.40 -17.04 8.53
N SER A 195 4.38 -16.18 8.58
CA SER A 195 3.25 -16.32 9.51
C SER A 195 2.43 -17.60 9.31
N ASN A 196 2.35 -18.08 8.08
CA ASN A 196 1.58 -19.28 7.69
C ASN A 196 2.40 -20.58 7.71
N ASP A 197 3.71 -20.52 8.00
CA ASP A 197 4.54 -21.71 8.13
C ASP A 197 4.67 -22.11 9.61
N THR A 198 4.44 -23.39 9.90
CA THR A 198 4.56 -23.94 11.25
C THR A 198 5.97 -24.41 11.58
N THR A 199 6.90 -24.32 10.63
CA THR A 199 8.28 -24.84 10.77
C THR A 199 9.12 -23.95 11.67
N HIS A 200 8.98 -22.61 11.54
CA HIS A 200 9.77 -21.61 12.28
C HIS A 200 11.28 -21.87 12.20
N THR A 201 11.78 -21.97 10.98
CA THR A 201 13.15 -22.41 10.65
C THR A 201 14.23 -21.57 11.34
N TRP A 202 14.00 -20.27 11.45
CA TRP A 202 15.00 -19.30 11.93
C TRP A 202 14.65 -18.65 13.28
N LYS A 203 13.41 -18.84 13.74
CA LYS A 203 12.82 -18.10 14.85
C LYS A 203 12.89 -16.59 14.62
N GLY A 204 12.52 -16.19 13.41
CA GLY A 204 12.54 -14.82 12.92
C GLY A 204 13.45 -14.64 11.69
N LEU A 205 14.32 -13.63 11.73
CA LEU A 205 15.30 -13.40 10.65
C LEU A 205 16.44 -14.40 10.69
N SER A 206 16.78 -15.00 9.55
CA SER A 206 18.01 -15.77 9.40
C SER A 206 19.27 -14.87 9.53
N PRO A 207 20.46 -15.44 9.73
CA PRO A 207 21.70 -14.66 9.62
C PRO A 207 21.88 -13.94 8.27
N PHE A 208 21.41 -14.54 7.17
CA PHE A 208 21.36 -13.89 5.86
C PHE A 208 20.30 -12.80 5.80
N GLY A 209 19.11 -13.04 6.33
CA GLY A 209 18.01 -12.08 6.38
C GLY A 209 18.38 -10.77 7.09
N ARG A 210 19.21 -10.82 8.14
CA ARG A 210 19.72 -9.61 8.78
C ARG A 210 20.58 -8.77 7.83
N LYS A 211 21.38 -9.41 6.97
CA LYS A 211 22.17 -8.73 5.93
C LYS A 211 21.26 -8.17 4.84
N VAL A 212 20.23 -8.91 4.46
CA VAL A 212 19.21 -8.46 3.48
C VAL A 212 18.54 -7.17 3.97
N VAL A 213 18.03 -7.11 5.20
CA VAL A 213 17.42 -5.89 5.77
C VAL A 213 18.40 -4.71 5.77
N ALA A 214 19.65 -4.94 6.16
CA ALA A 214 20.67 -3.89 6.16
C ALA A 214 20.96 -3.37 4.75
N GLU A 215 21.05 -4.24 3.76
CA GLU A 215 21.31 -3.88 2.38
C GLU A 215 20.10 -3.20 1.73
N MET A 216 18.86 -3.65 2.02
CA MET A 216 17.65 -2.96 1.61
C MET A 216 17.63 -1.51 2.11
N ASN A 217 17.98 -1.27 3.38
CA ASN A 217 18.09 0.09 3.93
C ASN A 217 19.17 0.91 3.20
N ARG A 218 20.31 0.30 2.84
CA ARG A 218 21.38 0.99 2.10
C ARG A 218 20.93 1.42 0.70
N LEU A 219 20.18 0.56 0.01
CA LEU A 219 19.70 0.79 -1.35
C LEU A 219 18.46 1.71 -1.39
N GLY A 220 17.74 1.88 -0.28
CA GLY A 220 16.46 2.57 -0.26
C GLY A 220 15.28 1.69 -0.72
N ILE A 221 15.41 0.35 -0.59
CA ILE A 221 14.30 -0.58 -0.76
C ILE A 221 13.55 -0.65 0.58
N MET A 222 12.25 -0.38 0.59
CA MET A 222 11.42 -0.48 1.79
C MET A 222 11.29 -1.95 2.21
N VAL A 223 11.46 -2.20 3.51
CA VAL A 223 11.23 -3.54 4.08
C VAL A 223 9.74 -3.71 4.31
N ASP A 224 9.12 -4.67 3.62
CA ASP A 224 7.72 -5.00 3.79
C ASP A 224 7.57 -6.21 4.72
N ILE A 225 6.79 -5.99 5.80
CA ILE A 225 6.57 -6.99 6.86
C ILE A 225 5.22 -7.73 6.70
N SER A 226 4.52 -7.57 5.57
CA SER A 226 3.40 -8.44 5.26
C SER A 226 3.87 -9.90 5.22
N HIS A 227 3.02 -10.85 5.60
CA HIS A 227 3.30 -12.28 5.64
C HIS A 227 4.35 -12.80 6.64
N VAL A 228 5.14 -11.93 7.29
CA VAL A 228 6.16 -12.42 8.23
C VAL A 228 5.57 -12.88 9.56
N ASP A 229 6.25 -13.80 10.25
CA ASP A 229 5.88 -14.19 11.61
C ASP A 229 6.18 -13.07 12.63
N ASP A 230 5.63 -13.18 13.83
CA ASP A 230 5.82 -12.20 14.90
C ASP A 230 7.30 -11.98 15.26
N SER A 231 8.08 -13.05 15.28
CA SER A 231 9.50 -12.97 15.62
C SER A 231 10.27 -12.17 14.58
N THR A 232 10.00 -12.41 13.31
CA THR A 232 10.55 -11.63 12.19
C THR A 232 10.13 -10.18 12.28
N PHE A 233 8.83 -9.91 12.49
CA PHE A 233 8.31 -8.55 12.66
C PHE A 233 9.10 -7.77 13.70
N TYR A 234 9.18 -8.29 14.95
CA TYR A 234 9.88 -7.59 16.02
C TYR A 234 11.39 -7.46 15.77
N GLN A 235 12.00 -8.42 15.10
CA GLN A 235 13.42 -8.34 14.73
C GLN A 235 13.67 -7.29 13.66
N VAL A 236 12.81 -7.17 12.64
CA VAL A 236 12.87 -6.11 11.63
C VAL A 236 12.71 -4.75 12.28
N MET A 237 11.70 -4.56 13.15
CA MET A 237 11.46 -3.27 13.83
C MET A 237 12.65 -2.81 14.69
N ARG A 238 13.46 -3.75 15.22
CA ARG A 238 14.69 -3.40 15.96
C ARG A 238 15.90 -3.17 15.06
N LEU A 239 15.94 -3.80 13.87
CA LEU A 239 17.12 -3.81 13.01
C LEU A 239 17.07 -2.73 11.93
N SER A 240 15.89 -2.47 11.37
CA SER A 240 15.73 -1.53 10.25
C SER A 240 16.04 -0.10 10.70
N LYS A 241 16.82 0.61 9.87
CA LYS A 241 17.17 2.01 10.09
C LYS A 241 16.19 2.97 9.36
N ALA A 242 15.29 2.42 8.56
CA ALA A 242 14.23 3.14 7.89
C ALA A 242 12.88 2.56 8.31
N PRO A 243 11.77 3.30 8.17
CA PRO A 243 10.44 2.75 8.41
C PRO A 243 10.18 1.49 7.56
N ALA A 244 9.66 0.44 8.19
CA ALA A 244 9.11 -0.70 7.49
C ALA A 244 7.67 -0.39 7.06
N ILE A 245 7.19 -1.07 6.03
CA ILE A 245 5.81 -0.99 5.56
C ILE A 245 5.09 -2.31 5.76
N ALA A 246 3.76 -2.26 5.79
CA ALA A 246 2.87 -3.40 5.62
C ALA A 246 2.02 -3.12 4.38
N SER A 247 2.46 -3.62 3.22
CA SER A 247 1.85 -3.30 1.92
C SER A 247 0.40 -3.77 1.83
N HIS A 248 0.09 -4.91 2.46
CA HIS A 248 -1.24 -5.52 2.50
C HIS A 248 -1.40 -6.40 3.75
N SER A 249 -1.75 -5.80 4.85
CA SER A 249 -1.93 -6.48 6.14
C SER A 249 -3.15 -5.99 6.88
N SER A 250 -3.69 -6.81 7.77
CA SER A 250 -4.73 -6.44 8.72
C SER A 250 -4.18 -6.34 10.14
N GLY A 251 -4.85 -5.57 10.99
CA GLY A 251 -4.53 -5.58 12.42
C GLY A 251 -4.99 -6.88 13.07
N ARG A 252 -4.18 -7.45 13.96
CA ARG A 252 -4.48 -8.69 14.70
C ARG A 252 -5.88 -8.70 15.36
N HIS A 253 -6.40 -7.53 15.72
CA HIS A 253 -7.73 -7.41 16.31
C HIS A 253 -8.85 -7.77 15.32
N PHE A 254 -8.59 -7.70 14.02
CA PHE A 254 -9.57 -7.96 12.95
C PHE A 254 -9.28 -9.25 12.16
N ALA A 255 -8.21 -9.98 12.53
CA ALA A 255 -7.78 -11.20 11.86
C ALA A 255 -8.21 -12.45 12.64
#